data_84ea67e2ca51c6122763232c3f6847cd
#
_entry.id   84ea67e2ca51c6122763232c3f6847cd
#
_cell.length_a   1.000
_cell.length_b   1.000
_cell.length_c   1.000
_cell.angle_alpha   90.00
_cell.angle_beta   90.00
_cell.angle_gamma   90.00
#
_symmetry.space_group_name_H-M   'P 1'
#
loop_
_entity.id
_entity.type
_entity.pdbx_description
1 polymer ?
#
loop_
_entity_poly.entity_id
_entity_poly.type
_entity_poly.pdbx_seq_one_letter_code
_entity_poly.pdbx_strand_id
1 'polypeptide(L)'
;ALFFNINQGKASKIKSIKMSPFVSEVTLLMEYNNYVTELDSIVAVETSFREFKKQLQVFDRDTHTLTVESTSQDIFPSLLEPFISSVSEEEYFKTRQETELQNLSINDSITTISITQTDSLLSLFEEVRLIEAKKEFSNGTNLYMSNISDNNAEILLLDRKIALTERLEKIRQNKIEAINVVDVVSPFPKLGYQDSSLLKNNKIRGLLLGFFLVNLIFGLKYFDQFIMSNAKK
;
A
#
# COMPACT_ATOMS: atom_id res chain seq x y z
N ALA A 1 -10.15 -24.25 -4.71
CA ALA A 1 -9.17 -25.21 -5.21
C ALA A 1 -8.78 -24.86 -6.66
N LEU A 2 -9.74 -24.64 -7.52
CA LEU A 2 -9.49 -24.34 -8.95
C LEU A 2 -8.83 -22.96 -9.15
N PHE A 3 -9.26 -21.95 -8.40
CA PHE A 3 -8.76 -20.58 -8.54
C PHE A 3 -7.28 -20.45 -8.13
N PHE A 4 -6.83 -21.16 -7.11
CA PHE A 4 -5.44 -21.08 -6.64
C PHE A 4 -4.56 -22.24 -7.15
N ASN A 5 -4.99 -23.02 -8.10
CA ASN A 5 -4.26 -24.21 -8.60
C ASN A 5 -3.69 -25.09 -7.47
N ILE A 6 -4.39 -25.18 -6.35
CA ILE A 6 -4.01 -25.96 -5.17
C ILE A 6 -4.63 -27.35 -5.28
N ASN A 7 -3.85 -28.38 -4.95
CA ASN A 7 -4.34 -29.76 -4.88
C ASN A 7 -5.60 -29.83 -3.99
N GLN A 8 -6.64 -30.54 -4.45
CA GLN A 8 -7.93 -30.67 -3.78
C GLN A 8 -7.80 -31.16 -2.33
N GLY A 9 -6.85 -32.05 -2.04
CA GLY A 9 -6.58 -32.53 -0.69
C GLY A 9 -5.99 -31.46 0.25
N LYS A 10 -5.25 -30.49 -0.28
CA LYS A 10 -4.76 -29.34 0.50
C LYS A 10 -5.86 -28.26 0.64
N ALA A 11 -6.63 -28.05 -0.41
CA ALA A 11 -7.72 -27.08 -0.40
C ALA A 11 -8.80 -27.43 0.63
N SER A 12 -9.10 -28.70 0.84
CA SER A 12 -10.07 -29.15 1.87
C SER A 12 -9.64 -28.84 3.31
N LYS A 13 -8.35 -28.61 3.54
CA LYS A 13 -7.81 -28.24 4.85
C LYS A 13 -7.96 -26.74 5.16
N ILE A 14 -8.19 -25.89 4.16
CA ILE A 14 -8.37 -24.45 4.30
C ILE A 14 -9.80 -24.16 4.77
N LYS A 15 -9.93 -23.44 5.88
CA LYS A 15 -11.23 -23.01 6.40
C LYS A 15 -11.66 -21.66 5.86
N SER A 16 -10.74 -20.71 5.83
CA SER A 16 -11.01 -19.37 5.34
C SER A 16 -9.74 -18.71 4.83
N ILE A 17 -9.90 -17.85 3.83
CA ILE A 17 -8.89 -16.92 3.35
C ILE A 17 -9.50 -15.53 3.45
N LYS A 18 -8.82 -14.62 4.13
CA LYS A 18 -9.25 -13.23 4.27
C LYS A 18 -8.11 -12.33 3.85
N MET A 19 -8.42 -11.34 3.04
CA MET A 19 -7.51 -10.27 2.68
C MET A 19 -7.98 -9.00 3.38
N SER A 20 -7.06 -8.32 4.05
CA SER A 20 -7.30 -7.04 4.69
C SER A 20 -6.13 -6.12 4.40
N PRO A 21 -6.37 -4.81 4.22
CA PRO A 21 -5.27 -3.89 4.06
C PRO A 21 -4.39 -3.88 5.30
N PHE A 22 -3.11 -3.77 5.06
CA PHE A 22 -2.12 -3.58 6.11
C PHE A 22 -1.81 -2.11 6.24
N VAL A 23 -2.05 -1.56 7.41
CA VAL A 23 -1.63 -0.20 7.73
C VAL A 23 -0.96 -0.24 9.10
N SER A 24 0.27 0.26 9.17
CA SER A 24 0.96 0.39 10.45
C SER A 24 0.21 1.41 11.33
N GLU A 25 0.13 1.16 12.63
CA GLU A 25 -0.50 2.11 13.56
C GLU A 25 0.20 3.47 13.55
N VAL A 26 1.50 3.50 13.31
CA VAL A 26 2.29 4.73 13.21
C VAL A 26 1.84 5.53 11.99
N THR A 27 1.68 4.89 10.83
CA THR A 27 1.21 5.53 9.61
C THR A 27 -0.21 6.09 9.80
N LEU A 28 -1.10 5.29 10.42
CA LEU A 28 -2.45 5.74 10.73
C LEU A 28 -2.47 6.95 11.68
N LEU A 29 -1.57 6.97 12.65
CA LEU A 29 -1.47 8.11 13.59
C LEU A 29 -0.97 9.37 12.88
N MET A 30 -0.01 9.24 11.98
CA MET A 30 0.48 10.36 11.16
C MET A 30 -0.63 10.90 10.25
N GLU A 31 -1.37 10.03 9.57
CA GLU A 31 -2.51 10.42 8.73
C GLU A 31 -3.61 11.09 9.55
N TYR A 32 -3.91 10.58 10.73
CA TYR A 32 -4.85 11.19 11.65
C TYR A 32 -4.40 12.59 12.11
N ASN A 33 -3.13 12.75 12.49
CA ASN A 33 -2.60 14.04 12.88
C ASN A 33 -2.69 15.05 11.73
N ASN A 34 -2.35 14.65 10.50
CA ASN A 34 -2.51 15.51 9.33
C ASN A 34 -3.97 15.87 9.10
N TYR A 35 -4.87 14.90 9.16
CA TYR A 35 -6.31 15.10 9.01
C TYR A 35 -6.87 16.08 10.07
N VAL A 36 -6.50 15.92 11.34
CA VAL A 36 -6.94 16.81 12.43
C VAL A 36 -6.40 18.24 12.27
N THR A 37 -5.19 18.41 11.72
CA THR A 37 -4.62 19.73 11.48
C THR A 37 -5.33 20.50 10.35
N GLU A 38 -6.00 19.80 9.44
CA GLU A 38 -6.78 20.38 8.34
C GLU A 38 -8.22 20.70 8.75
N LEU A 39 -8.69 20.21 9.92
CA LEU A 39 -10.03 20.44 10.41
C LEU A 39 -10.15 21.74 11.21
N ASP A 40 -11.36 22.33 11.20
CA ASP A 40 -11.70 23.41 12.12
C ASP A 40 -11.56 22.95 13.58
N SER A 41 -11.11 23.84 14.45
CA SER A 41 -10.75 23.57 15.85
C SER A 41 -11.85 22.83 16.63
N ILE A 42 -13.11 23.11 16.35
CA ILE A 42 -14.25 22.45 17.03
C ILE A 42 -14.40 21.00 16.60
N VAL A 43 -14.31 20.74 15.29
CA VAL A 43 -14.43 19.40 14.71
C VAL A 43 -13.21 18.54 15.06
N ALA A 44 -12.03 19.16 15.13
CA ALA A 44 -10.80 18.50 15.52
C ALA A 44 -10.85 17.91 16.93
N VAL A 45 -11.49 18.62 17.88
CA VAL A 45 -11.65 18.15 19.28
C VAL A 45 -12.63 16.99 19.39
N GLU A 46 -13.66 16.94 18.54
CA GLU A 46 -14.69 15.89 18.56
C GLU A 46 -14.28 14.64 17.79
N THR A 47 -13.32 14.75 16.86
CA THR A 47 -12.90 13.61 16.02
C THR A 47 -11.92 12.71 16.77
N SER A 48 -12.36 11.53 17.14
CA SER A 48 -11.47 10.54 17.77
C SER A 48 -10.70 9.73 16.73
N PHE A 49 -9.45 9.32 17.07
CA PHE A 49 -8.65 8.39 16.26
C PHE A 49 -9.41 7.10 15.90
N ARG A 50 -10.27 6.65 16.80
CA ARG A 50 -11.08 5.44 16.59
C ARG A 50 -12.13 5.64 15.49
N GLU A 51 -12.73 6.83 15.40
CA GLU A 51 -13.72 7.17 14.37
C GLU A 51 -13.02 7.39 13.03
N PHE A 52 -11.91 8.10 13.03
CA PHE A 52 -11.05 8.24 11.86
C PHE A 52 -10.68 6.88 11.27
N LYS A 53 -10.23 5.93 12.09
CA LYS A 53 -9.88 4.57 11.68
C LYS A 53 -11.08 3.80 11.07
N LYS A 54 -12.31 4.08 11.47
CA LYS A 54 -13.52 3.47 10.90
C LYS A 54 -13.91 4.07 9.54
N GLN A 55 -13.63 5.34 9.33
CA GLN A 55 -13.96 6.07 8.10
C GLN A 55 -12.94 5.85 6.99
N LEU A 56 -11.74 5.39 7.32
CA LEU A 56 -10.71 5.07 6.32
C LEU A 56 -11.22 4.02 5.34
N GLN A 57 -11.29 4.42 4.08
CA GLN A 57 -11.57 3.50 2.98
C GLN A 57 -10.40 2.53 2.84
N VAL A 58 -10.69 1.30 3.17
CA VAL A 58 -9.75 0.21 3.39
C VAL A 58 -9.14 -0.31 2.08
N PHE A 59 -9.75 0.04 0.94
CA PHE A 59 -9.44 -0.55 -0.36
C PHE A 59 -8.33 0.14 -1.17
N ASP A 60 -7.95 1.37 -0.81
CA ASP A 60 -6.94 2.15 -1.54
C ASP A 60 -5.51 1.98 -0.98
N ARG A 61 -5.22 0.86 -0.33
CA ARG A 61 -3.91 0.62 0.27
C ARG A 61 -3.08 -0.31 -0.61
N ASP A 62 -1.81 0.05 -0.80
CA ASP A 62 -0.87 -0.73 -1.61
C ASP A 62 -0.47 -2.05 -0.95
N THR A 63 -0.54 -2.12 0.39
CA THR A 63 -0.13 -3.30 1.16
C THR A 63 -1.32 -4.00 1.81
N HIS A 64 -1.39 -5.31 1.64
CA HIS A 64 -2.45 -6.14 2.19
C HIS A 64 -1.89 -7.30 3.01
N THR A 65 -2.63 -7.66 4.06
CA THR A 65 -2.36 -8.87 4.85
C THR A 65 -3.30 -9.98 4.40
N LEU A 66 -2.72 -11.10 4.01
CA LEU A 66 -3.45 -12.32 3.69
C LEU A 66 -3.49 -13.22 4.93
N THR A 67 -4.68 -13.40 5.51
CA THR A 67 -4.89 -14.29 6.65
C THR A 67 -5.53 -15.58 6.18
N VAL A 68 -4.88 -16.70 6.46
CA VAL A 68 -5.36 -18.04 6.11
C VAL A 68 -5.62 -18.84 7.37
N GLU A 69 -6.84 -19.36 7.53
CA GLU A 69 -7.20 -20.31 8.58
C GLU A 69 -7.22 -21.72 7.99
N SER A 70 -6.49 -22.65 8.62
CA SER A 70 -6.41 -24.04 8.18
C SER A 70 -6.58 -25.01 9.35
N THR A 71 -7.00 -26.24 9.02
CA THR A 71 -7.04 -27.36 9.96
C THR A 71 -5.70 -28.02 10.17
N SER A 72 -4.69 -27.73 9.34
CA SER A 72 -3.37 -28.34 9.33
C SER A 72 -2.29 -27.31 9.12
N GLN A 73 -1.17 -27.44 9.82
CA GLN A 73 -0.05 -26.50 9.77
C GLN A 73 0.86 -26.68 8.54
N ASP A 74 0.86 -27.85 7.95
CA ASP A 74 1.71 -28.23 6.81
C ASP A 74 1.37 -27.52 5.50
N ILE A 75 0.25 -26.83 5.47
CA ILE A 75 -0.26 -26.18 4.25
C ILE A 75 0.37 -24.81 3.97
N PHE A 76 0.71 -24.05 5.01
CA PHE A 76 1.13 -22.64 4.88
C PHE A 76 2.33 -22.42 3.95
N PRO A 77 3.43 -23.18 4.02
CA PRO A 77 4.55 -22.98 3.11
C PRO A 77 4.22 -23.19 1.64
N SER A 78 3.19 -23.98 1.36
CA SER A 78 2.79 -24.36 -0.02
C SER A 78 1.67 -23.49 -0.59
N LEU A 79 1.21 -22.44 0.12
CA LEU A 79 0.12 -21.59 -0.34
C LEU A 79 0.61 -20.33 -1.07
N LEU A 80 1.81 -19.87 -0.75
CA LEU A 80 2.31 -18.58 -1.22
C LEU A 80 2.46 -18.56 -2.74
N GLU A 81 3.20 -19.50 -3.30
CA GLU A 81 3.47 -19.58 -4.75
C GLU A 81 2.18 -19.70 -5.59
N PRO A 82 1.25 -20.63 -5.28
CA PRO A 82 -0.01 -20.72 -6.00
C PRO A 82 -0.86 -19.45 -5.90
N PHE A 83 -0.80 -18.75 -4.77
CA PHE A 83 -1.52 -17.48 -4.61
C PHE A 83 -0.93 -16.39 -5.51
N ILE A 84 0.41 -16.20 -5.47
CA ILE A 84 1.10 -15.22 -6.31
C ILE A 84 0.84 -15.52 -7.79
N SER A 85 1.03 -16.76 -8.23
CA SER A 85 0.78 -17.17 -9.63
C SER A 85 -0.65 -16.86 -10.06
N SER A 86 -1.64 -17.21 -9.23
CA SER A 86 -3.05 -16.96 -9.56
C SER A 86 -3.38 -15.48 -9.71
N VAL A 87 -2.81 -14.62 -8.88
CA VAL A 87 -3.02 -13.18 -8.99
C VAL A 87 -2.26 -12.59 -10.19
N SER A 88 -1.01 -13.06 -10.41
CA SER A 88 -0.17 -12.56 -11.50
C SER A 88 -0.64 -13.01 -12.88
N GLU A 89 -1.33 -14.15 -12.97
CA GLU A 89 -1.90 -14.67 -14.21
C GLU A 89 -3.27 -14.08 -14.54
N GLU A 90 -3.90 -13.37 -13.59
CA GLU A 90 -5.18 -12.73 -13.83
C GLU A 90 -5.03 -11.62 -14.87
N GLU A 91 -5.82 -11.68 -15.94
CA GLU A 91 -5.72 -10.82 -17.12
C GLU A 91 -5.79 -9.33 -16.78
N TYR A 92 -6.64 -8.98 -15.81
CA TYR A 92 -6.76 -7.59 -15.35
C TYR A 92 -5.44 -7.04 -14.78
N PHE A 93 -4.81 -7.77 -13.87
CA PHE A 93 -3.56 -7.33 -13.25
C PHE A 93 -2.40 -7.33 -14.23
N LYS A 94 -2.35 -8.33 -15.10
CA LYS A 94 -1.34 -8.42 -16.15
C LYS A 94 -1.43 -7.25 -17.12
N THR A 95 -2.62 -6.95 -17.62
CA THR A 95 -2.83 -5.81 -18.54
C THR A 95 -2.49 -4.48 -17.87
N ARG A 96 -2.84 -4.32 -16.60
CA ARG A 96 -2.50 -3.13 -15.82
C ARG A 96 -0.98 -2.97 -15.68
N GLN A 97 -0.28 -4.04 -15.33
CA GLN A 97 1.18 -4.06 -15.21
C GLN A 97 1.86 -3.72 -16.56
N GLU A 98 1.43 -4.35 -17.65
CA GLU A 98 1.97 -4.09 -18.99
C GLU A 98 1.78 -2.62 -19.39
N THR A 99 0.59 -2.05 -19.10
CA THR A 99 0.29 -0.64 -19.37
C THR A 99 1.19 0.27 -18.53
N GLU A 100 1.39 -0.02 -17.26
CA GLU A 100 2.26 0.75 -16.36
C GLU A 100 3.71 0.70 -16.81
N LEU A 101 4.24 -0.48 -17.12
CA LEU A 101 5.60 -0.65 -17.65
C LEU A 101 5.79 0.09 -18.97
N GLN A 102 4.79 0.09 -19.85
CA GLN A 102 4.83 0.84 -21.10
C GLN A 102 4.87 2.35 -20.83
N ASN A 103 4.03 2.87 -19.94
CA ASN A 103 4.01 4.29 -19.57
C ASN A 103 5.34 4.73 -18.95
N LEU A 104 5.89 3.90 -18.04
CA LEU A 104 7.20 4.17 -17.44
C LEU A 104 8.32 4.16 -18.49
N SER A 105 8.27 3.26 -19.48
CA SER A 105 9.23 3.21 -20.58
C SER A 105 9.17 4.43 -21.48
N ILE A 106 7.97 4.92 -21.78
CA ILE A 106 7.77 6.17 -22.53
C ILE A 106 8.31 7.36 -21.74
N ASN A 107 8.00 7.45 -20.45
CA ASN A 107 8.49 8.52 -19.59
C ASN A 107 10.02 8.51 -19.42
N ASP A 108 10.65 7.33 -19.33
CA ASP A 108 12.11 7.16 -19.32
C ASP A 108 12.72 7.75 -20.61
N SER A 109 12.17 7.38 -21.77
CA SER A 109 12.64 7.88 -23.08
C SER A 109 12.50 9.40 -23.20
N ILE A 110 11.33 9.95 -22.86
CA ILE A 110 11.07 11.40 -22.93
C ILE A 110 12.03 12.16 -22.01
N THR A 111 12.21 11.67 -20.77
CA THR A 111 13.08 12.32 -19.79
C THR A 111 14.54 12.26 -20.23
N THR A 112 15.00 11.13 -20.79
CA THR A 112 16.36 10.97 -21.34
C THR A 112 16.60 11.93 -22.50
N ILE A 113 15.65 12.06 -23.43
CA ILE A 113 15.73 13.02 -24.54
C ILE A 113 15.80 14.46 -24.00
N SER A 114 14.99 14.79 -22.99
CA SER A 114 15.00 16.13 -22.39
C SER A 114 16.34 16.46 -21.71
N ILE A 115 16.99 15.48 -21.07
CA ILE A 115 18.33 15.65 -20.49
C ILE A 115 19.35 15.91 -21.62
N THR A 116 19.32 15.11 -22.70
CA THR A 116 20.21 15.28 -23.83
C THR A 116 20.05 16.65 -24.49
N GLN A 117 18.83 17.13 -24.64
CA GLN A 117 18.57 18.48 -25.19
C GLN A 117 19.09 19.57 -24.24
N THR A 118 18.94 19.41 -22.93
CA THR A 118 19.47 20.34 -21.94
C THR A 118 21.00 20.37 -21.99
N ASP A 119 21.66 19.21 -22.13
CA ASP A 119 23.10 19.10 -22.28
C ASP A 119 23.60 19.81 -23.57
N SER A 120 22.86 19.64 -24.67
CA SER A 120 23.18 20.33 -25.93
C SER A 120 23.08 21.85 -25.79
N LEU A 121 22.08 22.34 -25.05
CA LEU A 121 21.95 23.78 -24.76
C LEU A 121 23.10 24.29 -23.89
N LEU A 122 23.46 23.54 -22.83
CA LEU A 122 24.61 23.90 -21.98
C LEU A 122 25.91 23.97 -22.80
N SER A 123 26.16 23.00 -23.69
CA SER A 123 27.33 23.01 -24.56
C SER A 123 27.36 24.22 -25.51
N LEU A 124 26.21 24.64 -26.03
CA LEU A 124 26.10 25.86 -26.82
C LEU A 124 26.46 27.11 -26.01
N PHE A 125 26.01 27.20 -24.75
CA PHE A 125 26.39 28.30 -23.85
C PHE A 125 27.91 28.35 -23.63
N GLU A 126 28.53 27.19 -23.37
CA GLU A 126 29.98 27.09 -23.23
C GLU A 126 30.72 27.55 -24.50
N GLU A 127 30.27 27.14 -25.69
CA GLU A 127 30.86 27.52 -26.96
C GLU A 127 30.75 29.03 -27.22
N VAL A 128 29.57 29.62 -26.95
CA VAL A 128 29.35 31.07 -27.07
C VAL A 128 30.31 31.85 -26.16
N ARG A 129 30.45 31.41 -24.90
CA ARG A 129 31.39 32.01 -23.94
C ARG A 129 32.85 31.95 -24.45
N LEU A 130 33.25 30.81 -24.99
CA LEU A 130 34.60 30.63 -25.55
C LEU A 130 34.83 31.56 -26.73
N ILE A 131 33.84 31.75 -27.59
CA ILE A 131 33.91 32.67 -28.73
C ILE A 131 33.99 34.10 -28.23
N GLU A 132 33.18 34.49 -27.25
CA GLU A 132 33.21 35.83 -26.65
C GLU A 132 34.54 36.11 -25.95
N ALA A 133 35.08 35.15 -25.21
CA ALA A 133 36.38 35.30 -24.54
C ALA A 133 37.54 35.42 -25.52
N LYS A 134 37.41 34.89 -26.74
CA LYS A 134 38.43 34.98 -27.80
C LYS A 134 38.34 36.25 -28.65
N LYS A 135 37.24 37.01 -28.58
CA LYS A 135 37.12 38.31 -29.20
C LYS A 135 38.14 39.25 -28.54
N GLU A 136 39.25 39.51 -29.24
CA GLU A 136 40.21 40.51 -28.81
C GLU A 136 39.47 41.86 -28.62
N PHE A 137 39.77 42.53 -27.51
CA PHE A 137 39.27 43.87 -27.22
C PHE A 137 39.80 44.80 -28.33
N SER A 138 39.04 44.98 -29.39
CA SER A 138 39.29 46.04 -30.36
C SER A 138 39.03 47.35 -29.63
N ASN A 139 40.03 48.23 -29.58
CA ASN A 139 40.06 49.51 -28.89
C ASN A 139 38.82 50.34 -29.20
N GLY A 140 37.83 50.29 -28.36
CA GLY A 140 36.64 51.10 -28.40
C GLY A 140 35.85 50.85 -27.09
N THR A 141 35.70 51.87 -26.30
CA THR A 141 34.97 51.96 -25.07
C THR A 141 33.50 51.51 -25.23
N ASN A 142 33.29 50.23 -25.36
CA ASN A 142 31.99 49.62 -25.15
C ASN A 142 32.07 48.76 -23.88
N LEU A 143 31.76 49.38 -22.78
CA LEU A 143 31.29 48.69 -21.57
C LEU A 143 30.04 47.88 -21.95
N TYR A 144 30.24 46.74 -22.59
CA TYR A 144 29.22 45.71 -22.55
C TYR A 144 29.17 45.23 -21.11
N MET A 145 28.25 45.79 -20.33
CA MET A 145 27.72 45.11 -19.18
C MET A 145 27.23 43.75 -19.73
N SER A 146 28.03 42.70 -19.51
CA SER A 146 27.56 41.32 -19.70
C SER A 146 26.26 41.20 -18.91
N ASN A 147 25.17 41.04 -19.65
CA ASN A 147 23.84 40.96 -19.07
C ASN A 147 23.86 39.88 -18.01
N ILE A 148 23.64 40.27 -16.75
CA ILE A 148 23.45 39.38 -15.61
C ILE A 148 22.37 38.32 -15.91
N SER A 149 21.53 38.55 -16.93
CA SER A 149 20.53 37.61 -17.43
C SER A 149 21.09 36.31 -18.01
N ASP A 150 22.28 36.31 -18.63
CA ASP A 150 22.81 35.10 -19.28
C ASP A 150 23.34 34.06 -18.26
N ASN A 151 23.90 34.54 -17.13
CA ASN A 151 24.31 33.64 -16.05
C ASN A 151 23.11 32.95 -15.38
N ASN A 152 21.95 33.60 -15.32
CA ASN A 152 20.75 33.01 -14.77
C ASN A 152 20.18 31.91 -15.67
N ALA A 153 20.29 32.04 -16.99
CA ALA A 153 19.80 31.04 -17.94
C ALA A 153 20.58 29.72 -17.84
N GLU A 154 21.90 29.78 -17.70
CA GLU A 154 22.73 28.59 -17.51
C GLU A 154 22.47 27.91 -16.17
N ILE A 155 22.33 28.67 -15.08
CA ILE A 155 21.97 28.13 -13.77
C ILE A 155 20.61 27.43 -13.84
N LEU A 156 19.61 28.06 -14.47
CA LEU A 156 18.29 27.46 -14.66
C LEU A 156 18.34 26.15 -15.48
N LEU A 157 19.21 26.08 -16.50
CA LEU A 157 19.40 24.83 -17.26
C LEU A 157 20.07 23.74 -16.42
N LEU A 158 21.04 24.10 -15.59
CA LEU A 158 21.66 23.16 -14.66
C LEU A 158 20.67 22.64 -13.63
N ASP A 159 19.86 23.51 -13.00
CA ASP A 159 18.82 23.12 -12.08
C ASP A 159 17.78 22.21 -12.76
N ARG A 160 17.39 22.55 -14.00
CA ARG A 160 16.50 21.70 -14.79
C ARG A 160 17.10 20.33 -15.05
N LYS A 161 18.40 20.26 -15.40
CA LYS A 161 19.10 18.99 -15.62
C LYS A 161 19.09 18.13 -14.36
N ILE A 162 19.38 18.71 -13.20
CA ILE A 162 19.33 18.02 -11.89
C ILE A 162 17.94 17.45 -11.66
N ALA A 163 16.89 18.27 -11.78
CA ALA A 163 15.52 17.83 -11.58
C ALA A 163 15.09 16.73 -12.56
N LEU A 164 15.53 16.81 -13.83
CA LEU A 164 15.25 15.76 -14.81
C LEU A 164 16.00 14.46 -14.48
N THR A 165 17.22 14.54 -13.96
CA THR A 165 18.01 13.37 -13.56
C THR A 165 17.36 12.67 -12.37
N GLU A 166 16.95 13.40 -11.34
CA GLU A 166 16.21 12.87 -10.20
C GLU A 166 14.89 12.21 -10.63
N ARG A 167 14.17 12.85 -11.55
CA ARG A 167 12.96 12.28 -12.14
C ARG A 167 13.24 10.97 -12.88
N LEU A 168 14.33 10.91 -13.63
CA LEU A 168 14.72 9.71 -14.37
C LEU A 168 15.05 8.55 -13.43
N GLU A 169 15.78 8.82 -12.34
CA GLU A 169 16.07 7.83 -11.30
C GLU A 169 14.79 7.28 -10.68
N LYS A 170 13.85 8.17 -10.34
CA LYS A 170 12.56 7.75 -9.80
C LYS A 170 11.74 6.91 -10.79
N ILE A 171 11.73 7.26 -12.08
CA ILE A 171 11.07 6.47 -13.12
C ILE A 171 11.69 5.07 -13.21
N ARG A 172 13.01 4.97 -13.17
CA ARG A 172 13.73 3.70 -13.22
C ARG A 172 13.48 2.84 -11.98
N GLN A 173 13.41 3.45 -10.81
CA GLN A 173 13.05 2.76 -9.58
C GLN A 173 11.62 2.22 -9.65
N ASN A 174 10.65 3.05 -10.04
CA ASN A 174 9.27 2.62 -10.23
C ASN A 174 9.16 1.49 -11.27
N LYS A 175 9.99 1.51 -12.32
CA LYS A 175 10.02 0.46 -13.33
C LYS A 175 10.50 -0.89 -12.76
N ILE A 176 11.46 -0.87 -11.84
CA ILE A 176 11.92 -2.08 -11.14
C ILE A 176 10.80 -2.61 -10.23
N GLU A 177 10.11 -1.74 -9.51
CA GLU A 177 8.99 -2.10 -8.64
C GLU A 177 7.79 -2.66 -9.44
N ALA A 178 7.54 -2.14 -10.64
CA ALA A 178 6.45 -2.60 -11.51
C ALA A 178 6.72 -3.94 -12.22
N ILE A 179 7.91 -4.53 -12.09
CA ILE A 179 8.24 -5.83 -12.73
C ILE A 179 7.36 -6.96 -12.18
N ASN A 180 7.05 -6.91 -10.91
CA ASN A 180 6.20 -7.91 -10.27
C ASN A 180 4.78 -7.37 -10.13
N VAL A 181 3.78 -8.20 -10.42
CA VAL A 181 2.37 -7.87 -10.15
C VAL A 181 2.10 -7.83 -8.65
N VAL A 182 2.79 -8.70 -7.90
CA VAL A 182 2.67 -8.82 -6.45
C VAL A 182 4.04 -8.96 -5.84
N ASP A 183 4.37 -8.06 -4.92
CA ASP A 183 5.56 -8.16 -4.10
C ASP A 183 5.23 -8.70 -2.71
N VAL A 184 6.02 -9.66 -2.25
CA VAL A 184 5.85 -10.31 -0.96
C VAL A 184 6.74 -9.64 0.07
N VAL A 185 6.15 -8.80 0.90
CA VAL A 185 6.86 -8.14 2.01
C VAL A 185 7.23 -9.15 3.10
N SER A 186 6.33 -10.09 3.41
CA SER A 186 6.58 -11.13 4.40
C SER A 186 5.87 -12.43 3.99
N PRO A 187 6.59 -13.55 3.86
CA PRO A 187 5.99 -14.84 3.53
C PRO A 187 5.18 -15.39 4.71
N PHE A 188 4.36 -16.41 4.46
CA PHE A 188 3.69 -17.14 5.51
C PHE A 188 4.72 -17.76 6.48
N PRO A 189 4.44 -17.72 7.80
CA PRO A 189 5.29 -18.39 8.77
C PRO A 189 5.25 -19.92 8.51
N LYS A 190 6.38 -20.60 8.75
CA LYS A 190 6.47 -22.06 8.58
C LYS A 190 5.49 -22.80 9.48
N LEU A 191 5.22 -22.27 10.65
CA LEU A 191 4.26 -22.78 11.62
C LEU A 191 3.22 -21.68 11.87
N GLY A 192 1.93 -21.99 11.62
CA GLY A 192 0.84 -21.12 12.00
C GLY A 192 0.66 -21.09 13.52
N TYR A 193 0.05 -20.03 14.04
CA TYR A 193 -0.37 -20.00 15.43
C TYR A 193 -1.74 -20.65 15.59
N GLN A 194 -1.94 -21.31 16.72
CA GLN A 194 -3.23 -21.89 17.04
C GLN A 194 -4.19 -20.82 17.53
N ASP A 195 -5.30 -20.63 16.81
CA ASP A 195 -6.39 -19.76 17.30
C ASP A 195 -7.08 -20.43 18.49
N SER A 196 -6.67 -20.03 19.70
CA SER A 196 -7.18 -20.53 20.97
C SER A 196 -8.44 -19.80 21.45
N SER A 197 -9.18 -19.14 20.57
CA SER A 197 -10.44 -18.50 20.94
C SER A 197 -11.37 -19.49 21.64
N LEU A 198 -11.63 -19.25 22.92
CA LEU A 198 -12.48 -20.11 23.78
C LEU A 198 -13.85 -20.37 23.13
N LEU A 199 -14.39 -19.39 22.42
CA LEU A 199 -15.68 -19.50 21.74
C LEU A 199 -15.65 -20.35 20.47
N LYS A 200 -14.48 -20.59 19.86
CA LYS A 200 -14.32 -21.49 18.69
C LYS A 200 -14.17 -22.96 19.12
N ASN A 201 -13.91 -23.22 20.40
CA ASN A 201 -13.77 -24.57 20.89
C ASN A 201 -15.16 -25.24 21.06
N ASN A 202 -15.43 -26.27 20.24
CA ASN A 202 -16.71 -26.99 20.26
C ASN A 202 -17.04 -27.57 21.63
N LYS A 203 -16.03 -27.94 22.43
CA LYS A 203 -16.25 -28.45 23.81
C LYS A 203 -16.78 -27.35 24.73
N ILE A 204 -16.26 -26.13 24.62
CA ILE A 204 -16.71 -24.98 25.41
C ILE A 204 -18.09 -24.52 24.95
N ARG A 205 -18.38 -24.54 23.63
CA ARG A 205 -19.73 -24.27 23.12
C ARG A 205 -20.74 -25.29 23.63
N GLY A 206 -20.38 -26.58 23.63
CA GLY A 206 -21.24 -27.64 24.20
C GLY A 206 -21.50 -27.46 25.70
N LEU A 207 -20.46 -27.06 26.45
CA LEU A 207 -20.61 -26.80 27.91
C LEU A 207 -21.49 -25.57 28.17
N LEU A 208 -21.32 -24.49 27.43
CA LEU A 208 -22.17 -23.30 27.51
C LEU A 208 -23.62 -23.61 27.14
N LEU A 209 -23.88 -24.35 26.07
CA LEU A 209 -25.22 -24.80 25.69
C LEU A 209 -25.85 -25.67 26.76
N GLY A 210 -25.11 -26.64 27.31
CA GLY A 210 -25.57 -27.49 28.41
C GLY A 210 -25.93 -26.68 29.65
N PHE A 211 -25.07 -25.72 30.02
CA PHE A 211 -25.35 -24.82 31.15
C PHE A 211 -26.63 -23.99 30.93
N PHE A 212 -26.82 -23.45 29.71
CA PHE A 212 -28.03 -22.70 29.35
C PHE A 212 -29.28 -23.56 29.43
N LEU A 213 -29.26 -24.79 28.91
CA LEU A 213 -30.39 -25.71 28.96
C LEU A 213 -30.77 -26.10 30.37
N VAL A 214 -29.78 -26.39 31.22
CA VAL A 214 -30.04 -26.71 32.65
C VAL A 214 -30.68 -25.53 33.34
N ASN A 215 -30.15 -24.32 33.19
CA ASN A 215 -30.75 -23.12 33.78
C ASN A 215 -32.17 -22.83 33.27
N LEU A 216 -32.43 -23.08 31.99
CA LEU A 216 -33.75 -22.91 31.38
C LEU A 216 -34.77 -23.89 31.99
N ILE A 217 -34.40 -25.17 32.19
CA ILE A 217 -35.25 -26.17 32.83
C ILE A 217 -35.55 -25.79 34.27
N PHE A 218 -34.53 -25.40 35.04
CA PHE A 218 -34.73 -24.95 36.44
C PHE A 218 -35.55 -23.66 36.51
N GLY A 219 -35.32 -22.71 35.62
CA GLY A 219 -36.07 -21.46 35.52
C GLY A 219 -37.56 -21.71 35.23
N LEU A 220 -37.87 -22.59 34.27
CA LEU A 220 -39.26 -22.96 33.97
C LEU A 220 -39.95 -23.64 35.15
N LYS A 221 -39.25 -24.54 35.86
CA LYS A 221 -39.78 -25.21 37.02
C LYS A 221 -40.05 -24.23 38.18
N TYR A 222 -39.16 -23.27 38.38
CA TYR A 222 -39.32 -22.22 39.40
C TYR A 222 -40.47 -21.28 39.03
N PHE A 223 -40.63 -20.95 37.76
CA PHE A 223 -41.70 -20.11 37.25
C PHE A 223 -43.07 -20.78 37.39
N ASP A 224 -43.16 -22.08 37.13
CA ASP A 224 -44.38 -22.87 37.32
C ASP A 224 -44.79 -22.94 38.80
N GLN A 225 -43.85 -23.15 39.69
CA GLN A 225 -44.08 -23.08 41.13
C GLN A 225 -44.56 -21.70 41.63
N PHE A 226 -43.96 -20.62 41.01
CA PHE A 226 -44.39 -19.27 41.39
C PHE A 226 -45.83 -18.96 40.95
N ILE A 227 -46.18 -19.37 39.70
CA ILE A 227 -47.59 -19.23 39.23
C ILE A 227 -48.56 -20.01 40.09
N MET A 228 -48.25 -21.27 40.38
CA MET A 228 -49.12 -22.08 41.23
C MET A 228 -49.28 -21.53 42.67
N SER A 229 -48.22 -20.92 43.20
CA SER A 229 -48.24 -20.26 44.52
C SER A 229 -49.13 -19.02 44.55
N ASN A 230 -49.15 -18.25 43.49
CA ASN A 230 -49.92 -17.01 43.36
C ASN A 230 -51.36 -17.24 42.88
N ALA A 231 -51.63 -18.34 42.21
CA ALA A 231 -53.01 -18.71 41.79
C ALA A 231 -53.89 -19.28 42.97
N LYS A 232 -53.29 -19.56 44.12
CA LYS A 232 -54.01 -20.08 45.34
C LYS A 232 -54.29 -18.98 46.33
N LYS A 233 -54.00 -17.74 46.04
CA LYS A 233 -54.45 -16.58 46.80
C LYS A 233 -55.65 -15.93 46.09
#